data_d80699a4eacc9c47bcb4ac0568792579
#
_entry.id   d80699a4eacc9c47bcb4ac0568792579
#
_cell.length_a   1.000
_cell.length_b   1.000
_cell.length_c   1.000
_cell.angle_alpha   90.00
_cell.angle_beta   90.00
_cell.angle_gamma   90.00
#
_symmetry.space_group_name_H-M   'P 1'
#
loop_
_entity.id
_entity.type
_entity.pdbx_description
1 polymer ?
#
loop_
_entity_poly.entity_id
_entity_poly.type
_entity_poly.pdbx_seq_one_letter_code
_entity_poly.pdbx_strand_id
1 'polypeptide(L)'
;MLESVVVKELQTIEEIEEVRQLEREIWASECVPVHQIVSSINNGGLVLGAYLRNELIGFNYGNAGFVDGESYLYSHMLGIKREFRELGVGELIKHRQKEIAGEMGYAKSKWTFDPLEARNGYLNFTKLRTYSKMYLPNYYGELNDPFNKLLPSDRILVEWNINDGDYLRWDSKIEELKEEAVEIILWSLSVVGLPMLDKDYTFDSNISFIKDAYLLPVPMSFQKIKVESPSLAEDWRYKTRTIFQTLFSQGYAVVHLAQKNEHVGHYLFV
;
A
#
# COMPACT_ATOMS: atom_id res chain seq x y z
N MET A 1 -10.59 -14.06 18.12
CA MET A 1 -11.30 -13.71 16.85
C MET A 1 -10.46 -14.06 15.63
N LEU A 2 -9.23 -13.58 15.51
CA LEU A 2 -8.34 -13.93 14.37
C LEU A 2 -8.09 -15.45 14.22
N GLU A 3 -7.91 -16.17 15.31
CA GLU A 3 -7.72 -17.62 15.32
C GLU A 3 -8.89 -18.41 14.72
N SER A 4 -10.04 -17.76 14.56
CA SER A 4 -11.24 -18.37 13.96
C SER A 4 -11.45 -17.94 12.49
N VAL A 5 -10.56 -17.10 11.95
CA VAL A 5 -10.63 -16.68 10.53
C VAL A 5 -9.90 -17.73 9.67
N VAL A 6 -10.61 -18.25 8.66
CA VAL A 6 -10.05 -19.19 7.69
C VAL A 6 -9.83 -18.47 6.36
N VAL A 7 -8.60 -18.53 5.84
CA VAL A 7 -8.28 -18.01 4.49
C VAL A 7 -8.16 -19.19 3.54
N LYS A 8 -8.96 -19.20 2.47
CA LYS A 8 -8.96 -20.24 1.45
C LYS A 8 -8.90 -19.65 0.04
N GLU A 9 -8.44 -20.45 -0.90
CA GLU A 9 -8.53 -20.16 -2.33
C GLU A 9 -9.99 -20.27 -2.80
N LEU A 10 -10.37 -19.37 -3.71
CA LEU A 10 -11.70 -19.32 -4.31
C LEU A 10 -11.57 -19.60 -5.81
N GLN A 11 -12.34 -20.56 -6.32
CA GLN A 11 -12.22 -21.05 -7.68
C GLN A 11 -13.55 -21.17 -8.41
N THR A 12 -14.67 -21.28 -7.67
CA THR A 12 -15.99 -21.45 -8.29
C THR A 12 -16.61 -20.09 -8.63
N ILE A 13 -17.54 -20.11 -9.59
CA ILE A 13 -18.28 -18.91 -10.01
C ILE A 13 -19.06 -18.32 -8.83
N GLU A 14 -19.65 -19.17 -8.00
CA GLU A 14 -20.41 -18.78 -6.81
C GLU A 14 -19.53 -18.04 -5.81
N GLU A 15 -18.34 -18.55 -5.52
CA GLU A 15 -17.36 -17.90 -4.63
C GLU A 15 -16.86 -16.56 -5.20
N ILE A 16 -16.67 -16.47 -6.52
CA ILE A 16 -16.29 -15.22 -7.18
C ILE A 16 -17.42 -14.19 -7.13
N GLU A 17 -18.68 -14.60 -7.24
CA GLU A 17 -19.82 -13.68 -7.06
C GLU A 17 -19.94 -13.17 -5.61
N GLU A 18 -19.60 -13.98 -4.59
CA GLU A 18 -19.49 -13.50 -3.20
C GLU A 18 -18.41 -12.41 -3.07
N VAL A 19 -17.25 -12.61 -3.70
CA VAL A 19 -16.17 -11.60 -3.73
C VAL A 19 -16.67 -10.31 -4.35
N ARG A 20 -17.36 -10.37 -5.49
CA ARG A 20 -17.89 -9.18 -6.18
C ARG A 20 -18.98 -8.46 -5.35
N GLN A 21 -19.76 -9.20 -4.60
CA GLN A 21 -20.73 -8.59 -3.69
C GLN A 21 -20.01 -7.81 -2.60
N LEU A 22 -18.95 -8.38 -2.01
CA LEU A 22 -18.12 -7.72 -1.01
C LEU A 22 -17.37 -6.52 -1.59
N GLU A 23 -16.88 -6.62 -2.83
CA GLU A 23 -16.25 -5.53 -3.57
C GLU A 23 -17.16 -4.30 -3.68
N ARG A 24 -18.44 -4.51 -4.10
CA ARG A 24 -19.46 -3.43 -4.17
C ARG A 24 -19.73 -2.80 -2.81
N GLU A 25 -19.80 -3.62 -1.77
CA GLU A 25 -20.03 -3.15 -0.40
C GLU A 25 -18.89 -2.25 0.10
N ILE A 26 -17.64 -2.58 -0.26
CA ILE A 26 -16.45 -1.85 0.18
C ILE A 26 -16.24 -0.54 -0.57
N TRP A 27 -16.38 -0.55 -1.92
CA TRP A 27 -15.97 0.58 -2.76
C TRP A 27 -17.11 1.32 -3.45
N ALA A 28 -18.33 0.78 -3.45
CA ALA A 28 -19.49 1.37 -4.12
C ALA A 28 -19.22 1.76 -5.59
N SER A 29 -18.36 0.99 -6.27
CA SER A 29 -17.91 1.21 -7.65
C SER A 29 -18.22 0.01 -8.54
N GLU A 30 -17.92 0.14 -9.84
CA GLU A 30 -17.99 -1.00 -10.75
C GLU A 30 -16.98 -2.09 -10.34
N CYS A 31 -17.48 -3.33 -10.28
CA CYS A 31 -16.67 -4.48 -9.89
C CYS A 31 -15.96 -5.10 -11.08
N VAL A 32 -14.85 -5.77 -10.81
CA VAL A 32 -14.18 -6.60 -11.81
C VAL A 32 -15.15 -7.67 -12.33
N PRO A 33 -15.32 -7.81 -13.66
CA PRO A 33 -16.24 -8.82 -14.21
C PRO A 33 -15.82 -10.25 -13.85
N VAL A 34 -16.81 -11.14 -13.53
CA VAL A 34 -16.55 -12.55 -13.18
C VAL A 34 -15.65 -13.24 -14.19
N HIS A 35 -15.96 -13.10 -15.50
CA HIS A 35 -15.17 -13.76 -16.54
C HIS A 35 -13.70 -13.31 -16.57
N GLN A 36 -13.40 -12.08 -16.16
CA GLN A 36 -12.03 -11.58 -16.05
C GLN A 36 -11.31 -12.22 -14.86
N ILE A 37 -12.00 -12.35 -13.71
CA ILE A 37 -11.43 -13.02 -12.53
C ILE A 37 -11.17 -14.50 -12.82
N VAL A 38 -12.14 -15.20 -13.42
CA VAL A 38 -12.00 -16.61 -13.85
C VAL A 38 -10.86 -16.77 -14.85
N SER A 39 -10.75 -15.87 -15.84
CA SER A 39 -9.63 -15.89 -16.78
C SER A 39 -8.30 -15.70 -16.08
N SER A 40 -8.23 -14.80 -15.10
CA SER A 40 -7.01 -14.58 -14.31
C SER A 40 -6.61 -15.84 -13.53
N ILE A 41 -7.54 -16.47 -12.80
CA ILE A 41 -7.27 -17.71 -12.04
C ILE A 41 -6.68 -18.79 -12.96
N ASN A 42 -7.28 -19.00 -14.13
CA ASN A 42 -6.83 -20.02 -15.08
C ASN A 42 -5.49 -19.70 -15.77
N ASN A 43 -4.96 -18.50 -15.58
CA ASN A 43 -3.70 -18.04 -16.19
C ASN A 43 -2.67 -17.58 -15.12
N GLY A 44 -2.66 -18.23 -13.96
CA GLY A 44 -1.67 -17.97 -12.92
C GLY A 44 -2.06 -16.90 -11.90
N GLY A 45 -3.29 -16.39 -11.96
CA GLY A 45 -3.84 -15.51 -10.91
C GLY A 45 -4.28 -16.28 -9.68
N LEU A 46 -4.64 -15.55 -8.64
CA LEU A 46 -5.04 -16.10 -7.34
C LEU A 46 -6.16 -15.25 -6.74
N VAL A 47 -7.21 -15.92 -6.24
CA VAL A 47 -8.25 -15.28 -5.44
C VAL A 47 -8.33 -15.95 -4.08
N LEU A 48 -8.28 -15.15 -3.01
CA LEU A 48 -8.40 -15.61 -1.63
C LEU A 48 -9.61 -14.98 -0.96
N GLY A 49 -10.32 -15.76 -0.17
CA GLY A 49 -11.38 -15.30 0.72
C GLY A 49 -11.04 -15.58 2.18
N ALA A 50 -11.22 -14.58 3.03
CA ALA A 50 -11.15 -14.74 4.48
C ALA A 50 -12.56 -14.89 5.04
N TYR A 51 -12.82 -15.99 5.72
CA TYR A 51 -14.13 -16.35 6.28
C TYR A 51 -14.10 -16.38 7.81
N LEU A 52 -15.13 -15.79 8.41
CA LEU A 52 -15.42 -15.95 9.83
C LEU A 52 -16.82 -16.54 9.96
N ARG A 53 -16.96 -17.74 10.56
CA ARG A 53 -18.26 -18.43 10.72
C ARG A 53 -19.08 -18.51 9.41
N ASN A 54 -18.44 -18.88 8.31
CA ASN A 54 -19.01 -18.96 6.95
C ASN A 54 -19.40 -17.60 6.32
N GLU A 55 -19.07 -16.48 6.91
CA GLU A 55 -19.23 -15.17 6.31
C GLU A 55 -17.91 -14.72 5.66
N LEU A 56 -17.97 -14.30 4.39
CA LEU A 56 -16.82 -13.67 3.71
C LEU A 56 -16.61 -12.26 4.26
N ILE A 57 -15.50 -12.04 5.00
CA ILE A 57 -15.16 -10.78 5.67
C ILE A 57 -14.03 -10.01 5.00
N GLY A 58 -13.35 -10.65 4.07
CA GLY A 58 -12.27 -10.03 3.30
C GLY A 58 -11.84 -10.89 2.13
N PHE A 59 -11.20 -10.29 1.14
CA PHE A 59 -10.69 -10.98 -0.02
C PHE A 59 -9.40 -10.35 -0.54
N ASN A 60 -8.65 -11.14 -1.32
CA ASN A 60 -7.57 -10.67 -2.16
C ASN A 60 -7.73 -11.24 -3.56
N TYR A 61 -7.45 -10.43 -4.58
CA TYR A 61 -7.44 -10.83 -5.97
C TYR A 61 -6.12 -10.43 -6.60
N GLY A 62 -5.44 -11.36 -7.25
CA GLY A 62 -4.17 -11.15 -7.92
C GLY A 62 -4.13 -11.79 -9.32
N ASN A 63 -3.35 -11.16 -10.20
CA ASN A 63 -3.13 -11.58 -11.58
C ASN A 63 -1.69 -12.03 -11.76
N ALA A 64 -1.43 -12.90 -12.74
CA ALA A 64 -0.09 -13.08 -13.25
C ALA A 64 0.43 -11.79 -13.89
N GLY A 65 1.64 -11.38 -13.55
CA GLY A 65 2.36 -10.28 -14.16
C GLY A 65 3.64 -10.78 -14.83
N PHE A 66 4.06 -10.12 -15.92
CA PHE A 66 5.31 -10.42 -16.59
C PHE A 66 5.93 -9.13 -17.11
N VAL A 67 7.11 -8.77 -16.63
CA VAL A 67 7.87 -7.59 -17.06
C VAL A 67 9.35 -7.93 -17.05
N ASP A 68 10.07 -7.50 -18.08
CA ASP A 68 11.52 -7.67 -18.22
C ASP A 68 12.01 -9.13 -18.06
N GLY A 69 11.21 -10.09 -18.54
CA GLY A 69 11.56 -11.52 -18.47
C GLY A 69 11.23 -12.19 -17.14
N GLU A 70 10.73 -11.48 -16.14
CA GLU A 70 10.36 -11.99 -14.82
C GLU A 70 8.84 -12.12 -14.65
N SER A 71 8.39 -13.29 -14.18
CA SER A 71 7.01 -13.48 -13.74
C SER A 71 6.86 -13.14 -12.27
N TYR A 72 5.73 -12.55 -11.90
CA TYR A 72 5.37 -12.22 -10.52
C TYR A 72 3.87 -12.29 -10.31
N LEU A 73 3.43 -12.45 -9.07
CA LEU A 73 2.01 -12.29 -8.73
C LEU A 73 1.72 -10.81 -8.49
N TYR A 74 0.90 -10.18 -9.35
CA TYR A 74 0.41 -8.83 -9.12
C TYR A 74 -0.83 -8.86 -8.24
N SER A 75 -0.69 -8.50 -6.97
CA SER A 75 -1.77 -8.45 -5.98
C SER A 75 -2.64 -7.22 -6.20
N HIS A 76 -3.65 -7.36 -7.06
CA HIS A 76 -4.41 -6.23 -7.59
C HIS A 76 -5.32 -5.58 -6.54
N MET A 77 -6.07 -6.38 -5.78
CA MET A 77 -7.06 -5.89 -4.81
C MET A 77 -6.94 -6.61 -3.47
N LEU A 78 -7.10 -5.85 -2.39
CA LEU A 78 -7.27 -6.36 -1.03
C LEU A 78 -8.42 -5.60 -0.39
N GLY A 79 -9.52 -6.29 -0.10
CA GLY A 79 -10.72 -5.71 0.51
C GLY A 79 -11.06 -6.37 1.83
N ILE A 80 -11.36 -5.56 2.86
CA ILE A 80 -11.80 -6.04 4.17
C ILE A 80 -13.07 -5.28 4.55
N LYS A 81 -14.12 -5.97 4.99
CA LYS A 81 -15.34 -5.36 5.57
C LYS A 81 -14.95 -4.37 6.66
N ARG A 82 -15.66 -3.25 6.70
CA ARG A 82 -15.32 -2.11 7.57
C ARG A 82 -15.18 -2.52 9.03
N GLU A 83 -16.07 -3.34 9.56
CA GLU A 83 -16.11 -3.81 10.95
C GLU A 83 -14.98 -4.78 11.32
N PHE A 84 -14.30 -5.36 10.32
CA PHE A 84 -13.17 -6.28 10.50
C PHE A 84 -11.81 -5.65 10.16
N ARG A 85 -11.79 -4.36 9.82
CA ARG A 85 -10.53 -3.64 9.63
C ARG A 85 -9.80 -3.49 10.97
N GLU A 86 -8.48 -3.34 10.91
CA GLU A 86 -7.60 -3.19 12.08
C GLU A 86 -7.49 -4.44 12.99
N LEU A 87 -8.19 -5.53 12.65
CA LEU A 87 -8.11 -6.79 13.37
C LEU A 87 -7.04 -7.75 12.81
N GLY A 88 -6.20 -7.30 11.87
CA GLY A 88 -5.13 -8.12 11.28
C GLY A 88 -5.56 -9.03 10.13
N VAL A 89 -6.83 -8.99 9.69
CA VAL A 89 -7.35 -9.85 8.60
C VAL A 89 -6.59 -9.63 7.29
N GLY A 90 -6.25 -8.37 6.95
CA GLY A 90 -5.48 -8.05 5.75
C GLY A 90 -4.07 -8.63 5.78
N GLU A 91 -3.39 -8.58 6.92
CA GLU A 91 -2.08 -9.20 7.14
C GLU A 91 -2.15 -10.73 6.95
N LEU A 92 -3.17 -11.37 7.56
CA LEU A 92 -3.41 -12.82 7.43
C LEU A 92 -3.60 -13.25 5.97
N ILE A 93 -4.46 -12.54 5.21
CA ILE A 93 -4.69 -12.81 3.79
C ILE A 93 -3.40 -12.66 2.99
N LYS A 94 -2.62 -11.61 3.25
CA LYS A 94 -1.37 -11.35 2.53
C LYS A 94 -0.31 -12.43 2.80
N HIS A 95 -0.19 -12.90 4.03
CA HIS A 95 0.72 -14.00 4.35
C HIS A 95 0.29 -15.29 3.62
N ARG A 96 -1.01 -15.62 3.63
CA ARG A 96 -1.50 -16.77 2.87
C ARG A 96 -1.28 -16.62 1.36
N GLN A 97 -1.44 -15.38 0.81
CA GLN A 97 -1.09 -15.10 -0.58
C GLN A 97 0.38 -15.37 -0.88
N LYS A 98 1.28 -14.97 0.03
CA LYS A 98 2.73 -15.20 -0.14
C LYS A 98 3.06 -16.69 -0.21
N GLU A 99 2.49 -17.49 0.70
CA GLU A 99 2.69 -18.95 0.74
C GLU A 99 2.27 -19.58 -0.58
N ILE A 100 1.02 -19.33 -1.01
CA ILE A 100 0.48 -19.92 -2.25
C ILE A 100 1.24 -19.40 -3.49
N ALA A 101 1.59 -18.12 -3.53
CA ALA A 101 2.41 -17.60 -4.62
C ALA A 101 3.75 -18.31 -4.74
N GLY A 102 4.38 -18.67 -3.61
CA GLY A 102 5.58 -19.52 -3.58
C GLY A 102 5.34 -20.92 -4.11
N GLU A 103 4.24 -21.57 -3.71
CA GLU A 103 3.82 -22.89 -4.21
C GLU A 103 3.55 -22.85 -5.73
N MET A 104 3.00 -21.73 -6.25
CA MET A 104 2.79 -21.49 -7.69
C MET A 104 4.10 -21.22 -8.46
N GLY A 105 5.24 -21.04 -7.78
CA GLY A 105 6.55 -20.80 -8.39
C GLY A 105 6.89 -19.33 -8.61
N TYR A 106 6.12 -18.38 -8.07
CA TYR A 106 6.47 -16.97 -8.10
C TYR A 106 7.63 -16.67 -7.15
N ALA A 107 8.62 -15.91 -7.61
CA ALA A 107 9.70 -15.39 -6.77
C ALA A 107 9.29 -14.09 -6.03
N LYS A 108 8.33 -13.36 -6.59
CA LYS A 108 7.91 -12.03 -6.08
C LYS A 108 6.40 -11.86 -6.18
N SER A 109 5.86 -11.09 -5.23
CA SER A 109 4.56 -10.43 -5.37
C SER A 109 4.77 -8.91 -5.48
N LYS A 110 3.96 -8.24 -6.33
CA LYS A 110 4.00 -6.79 -6.50
C LYS A 110 2.59 -6.21 -6.41
N TRP A 111 2.45 -4.98 -5.95
CA TRP A 111 1.20 -4.22 -5.98
C TRP A 111 1.45 -2.74 -5.83
N THR A 112 0.43 -1.95 -6.02
CA THR A 112 0.50 -0.51 -5.83
C THR A 112 -0.49 -0.02 -4.78
N PHE A 113 -0.15 1.05 -4.08
CA PHE A 113 -1.07 1.75 -3.21
C PHE A 113 -0.77 3.25 -3.18
N ASP A 114 -1.72 4.07 -2.72
CA ASP A 114 -1.53 5.50 -2.53
C ASP A 114 -0.61 5.76 -1.34
N PRO A 115 0.57 6.38 -1.54
CA PRO A 115 1.55 6.61 -0.46
C PRO A 115 1.04 7.53 0.65
N LEU A 116 -0.04 8.29 0.44
CA LEU A 116 -0.66 9.11 1.48
C LEU A 116 -1.67 8.34 2.36
N GLU A 117 -1.97 7.08 2.02
CA GLU A 117 -2.75 6.17 2.86
C GLU A 117 -1.84 5.48 3.88
N ALA A 118 -1.53 6.16 5.00
CA ALA A 118 -0.57 5.72 6.01
C ALA A 118 -0.86 4.32 6.57
N ARG A 119 -2.15 3.94 6.72
CA ARG A 119 -2.54 2.59 7.17
C ARG A 119 -2.07 1.50 6.21
N ASN A 120 -2.18 1.75 4.90
CA ASN A 120 -1.66 0.83 3.89
C ASN A 120 -0.13 0.79 3.91
N GLY A 121 0.52 1.96 4.08
CA GLY A 121 1.97 2.04 4.26
C GLY A 121 2.44 1.23 5.47
N TYR A 122 1.76 1.34 6.61
CA TYR A 122 2.08 0.58 7.82
C TYR A 122 1.92 -0.93 7.61
N LEU A 123 0.79 -1.37 7.02
CA LEU A 123 0.61 -2.78 6.68
C LEU A 123 1.75 -3.26 5.77
N ASN A 124 2.01 -2.56 4.68
CA ASN A 124 2.96 -3.00 3.67
C ASN A 124 4.39 -3.04 4.20
N PHE A 125 4.91 -1.94 4.73
CA PHE A 125 6.33 -1.84 5.05
C PHE A 125 6.67 -2.33 6.46
N THR A 126 5.76 -2.13 7.43
CA THR A 126 6.06 -2.49 8.82
C THR A 126 5.61 -3.92 9.14
N LYS A 127 4.39 -4.30 8.72
CA LYS A 127 3.84 -5.62 9.03
C LYS A 127 4.31 -6.70 8.06
N LEU A 128 4.20 -6.42 6.75
CA LEU A 128 4.58 -7.39 5.72
C LEU A 128 6.06 -7.36 5.36
N ARG A 129 6.84 -6.40 5.87
CA ARG A 129 8.28 -6.26 5.62
C ARG A 129 8.61 -6.24 4.13
N THR A 130 7.96 -5.33 3.42
CA THR A 130 8.17 -5.09 1.99
C THR A 130 8.98 -3.82 1.76
N TYR A 131 9.32 -3.55 0.51
CA TYR A 131 10.00 -2.31 0.14
C TYR A 131 9.41 -1.70 -1.13
N SER A 132 9.75 -0.43 -1.37
CA SER A 132 9.43 0.26 -2.61
C SER A 132 10.60 1.13 -3.07
N LYS A 133 10.81 1.19 -4.40
CA LYS A 133 11.80 2.03 -5.07
C LYS A 133 11.22 2.82 -6.24
N MET A 134 9.89 2.76 -6.43
CA MET A 134 9.26 3.33 -7.61
C MET A 134 8.00 4.11 -7.26
N TYR A 135 7.95 5.36 -7.70
CA TYR A 135 6.78 6.22 -7.63
C TYR A 135 6.15 6.35 -9.02
N LEU A 136 4.85 6.17 -9.07
CA LEU A 136 4.05 6.13 -10.29
C LEU A 136 3.03 7.29 -10.24
N PRO A 137 3.33 8.45 -10.81
CA PRO A 137 2.41 9.59 -10.80
C PRO A 137 1.20 9.32 -11.69
N ASN A 138 0.01 9.63 -11.19
CA ASN A 138 -1.27 9.49 -11.89
C ASN A 138 -1.46 8.13 -12.60
N TYR A 139 -1.08 7.07 -11.94
CA TYR A 139 -0.91 5.71 -12.51
C TYR A 139 -2.16 5.14 -13.17
N TYR A 140 -3.34 5.38 -12.57
CA TYR A 140 -4.62 4.92 -13.09
C TYR A 140 -5.43 6.03 -13.81
N GLY A 141 -4.84 7.22 -14.00
CA GLY A 141 -5.59 8.37 -14.51
C GLY A 141 -6.62 8.89 -13.52
N GLU A 142 -7.71 9.44 -14.03
CA GLU A 142 -8.81 9.92 -13.20
C GLU A 142 -9.67 8.74 -12.72
N LEU A 143 -9.77 8.59 -11.41
CA LEU A 143 -10.63 7.61 -10.77
C LEU A 143 -11.83 8.30 -10.13
N ASN A 144 -13.04 7.90 -10.53
CA ASN A 144 -14.31 8.47 -10.07
C ASN A 144 -14.90 7.77 -8.86
N ASP A 145 -14.07 7.16 -8.01
CA ASP A 145 -14.50 6.55 -6.76
C ASP A 145 -14.34 7.51 -5.57
N PRO A 146 -15.06 7.28 -4.45
CA PRO A 146 -15.01 8.17 -3.29
C PRO A 146 -13.62 8.38 -2.68
N PHE A 147 -12.70 7.42 -2.83
CA PHE A 147 -11.37 7.45 -2.22
C PHE A 147 -10.33 8.19 -3.08
N ASN A 148 -10.51 8.22 -4.40
CA ASN A 148 -9.51 8.77 -5.34
C ASN A 148 -9.93 10.10 -5.98
N LYS A 149 -11.16 10.57 -5.77
CA LYS A 149 -11.65 11.86 -6.29
C LYS A 149 -10.70 13.03 -5.98
N LEU A 150 -10.64 13.99 -6.92
CA LEU A 150 -10.02 15.32 -6.79
C LEU A 150 -8.50 15.37 -6.89
N LEU A 151 -7.79 14.25 -6.80
CA LEU A 151 -6.33 14.22 -6.87
C LEU A 151 -5.85 13.18 -7.89
N PRO A 152 -4.67 13.39 -8.46
CA PRO A 152 -4.03 12.37 -9.30
C PRO A 152 -3.90 11.04 -8.55
N SER A 153 -4.13 9.94 -9.26
CA SER A 153 -4.05 8.58 -8.71
C SER A 153 -2.60 8.09 -8.55
N ASP A 154 -1.81 8.84 -7.78
CA ASP A 154 -0.42 8.49 -7.51
C ASP A 154 -0.31 7.17 -6.75
N ARG A 155 0.69 6.39 -7.10
CA ARG A 155 0.98 5.10 -6.46
C ARG A 155 2.48 4.96 -6.20
N ILE A 156 2.82 4.13 -5.23
CA ILE A 156 4.14 3.52 -5.13
C ILE A 156 4.02 2.03 -5.39
N LEU A 157 5.00 1.46 -6.08
CA LEU A 157 5.06 0.04 -6.38
C LEU A 157 5.75 -0.68 -5.23
N VAL A 158 5.01 -1.54 -4.54
CA VAL A 158 5.53 -2.40 -3.48
C VAL A 158 6.08 -3.69 -4.10
N GLU A 159 7.24 -4.11 -3.64
CA GLU A 159 7.83 -5.40 -3.96
C GLU A 159 7.96 -6.25 -2.70
N TRP A 160 7.55 -7.51 -2.82
CA TRP A 160 7.64 -8.50 -1.76
C TRP A 160 8.29 -9.77 -2.28
N ASN A 161 9.51 -10.01 -1.87
CA ASN A 161 10.21 -11.24 -2.23
C ASN A 161 9.62 -12.40 -1.42
N ILE A 162 9.28 -13.49 -2.13
CA ILE A 162 8.70 -14.68 -1.50
C ILE A 162 9.67 -15.29 -0.48
N ASN A 163 10.96 -15.29 -0.80
CA ASN A 163 12.02 -15.84 0.05
C ASN A 163 12.69 -14.82 0.99
N ASP A 164 12.10 -13.63 1.19
CA ASP A 164 12.56 -12.55 2.09
C ASP A 164 13.98 -12.00 1.87
N GLY A 165 14.72 -12.48 0.88
CA GLY A 165 16.16 -12.24 0.70
C GLY A 165 16.59 -10.76 0.72
N ASP A 166 15.89 -9.89 -0.01
CA ASP A 166 16.29 -8.47 -0.14
C ASP A 166 15.94 -7.62 1.09
N TYR A 167 14.86 -7.96 1.80
CA TYR A 167 14.44 -7.18 2.98
C TYR A 167 15.35 -7.43 4.18
N LEU A 168 15.91 -8.63 4.33
CA LEU A 168 16.75 -9.02 5.46
C LEU A 168 17.96 -8.10 5.67
N ARG A 169 18.46 -7.46 4.61
CA ARG A 169 19.58 -6.51 4.70
C ARG A 169 19.25 -5.26 5.52
N TRP A 170 17.98 -4.87 5.63
CA TRP A 170 17.54 -3.70 6.40
C TRP A 170 16.96 -4.08 7.76
N ASP A 171 16.33 -5.26 7.88
CA ASP A 171 15.55 -5.68 9.05
C ASP A 171 16.33 -5.54 10.37
N SER A 172 17.57 -5.96 10.38
CA SER A 172 18.45 -5.89 11.57
C SER A 172 18.90 -4.47 11.95
N LYS A 173 18.74 -3.49 11.03
CA LYS A 173 19.22 -2.12 11.18
C LYS A 173 18.10 -1.07 11.27
N ILE A 174 16.85 -1.47 11.10
CA ILE A 174 15.73 -0.52 11.04
C ILE A 174 15.68 0.40 12.25
N GLU A 175 15.88 -0.11 13.45
CA GLU A 175 15.83 0.70 14.68
C GLU A 175 16.98 1.71 14.74
N GLU A 176 18.20 1.31 14.41
CA GLU A 176 19.36 2.19 14.30
C GLU A 176 19.15 3.28 13.25
N LEU A 177 18.71 2.89 12.05
CA LEU A 177 18.44 3.81 10.96
C LEU A 177 17.31 4.81 11.28
N LYS A 178 16.32 4.42 12.04
CA LYS A 178 15.25 5.33 12.50
C LYS A 178 15.76 6.40 13.47
N GLU A 179 16.71 6.05 14.34
CA GLU A 179 17.30 6.98 15.32
C GLU A 179 18.22 8.00 14.63
N GLU A 180 18.94 7.58 13.58
CA GLU A 180 19.88 8.42 12.83
C GLU A 180 19.24 9.18 11.68
N ALA A 181 18.01 8.82 11.29
CA ALA A 181 17.34 9.39 10.14
C ALA A 181 17.02 10.88 10.30
N VAL A 182 17.23 11.62 9.22
CA VAL A 182 16.93 13.05 9.14
C VAL A 182 15.56 13.29 8.54
N GLU A 183 14.75 14.12 9.21
CA GLU A 183 13.44 14.52 8.69
C GLU A 183 13.63 15.50 7.52
N ILE A 184 13.05 15.18 6.34
CA ILE A 184 13.24 15.95 5.10
C ILE A 184 12.43 17.24 5.12
N ILE A 185 11.20 17.18 5.64
CA ILE A 185 10.29 18.31 5.71
C ILE A 185 9.57 18.28 7.05
N LEU A 186 9.47 19.44 7.68
CA LEU A 186 8.74 19.59 8.94
C LEU A 186 7.24 19.65 8.69
N TRP A 187 6.48 19.35 9.73
CA TRP A 187 5.03 19.44 9.73
C TRP A 187 4.52 20.12 11.01
N SER A 188 3.31 20.64 10.94
CA SER A 188 2.62 21.27 12.09
C SER A 188 1.12 21.04 11.99
N LEU A 189 0.38 21.42 13.02
CA LEU A 189 -1.09 21.43 12.96
C LEU A 189 -1.58 22.79 12.46
N SER A 190 -2.54 22.75 11.55
CA SER A 190 -3.31 23.93 11.14
C SER A 190 -4.20 24.41 12.29
N VAL A 191 -4.79 25.60 12.15
CA VAL A 191 -5.74 26.17 13.13
C VAL A 191 -6.98 25.30 13.38
N VAL A 192 -7.29 24.39 12.44
CA VAL A 192 -8.41 23.43 12.56
C VAL A 192 -7.93 22.02 12.95
N GLY A 193 -6.67 21.87 13.35
CA GLY A 193 -6.11 20.60 13.84
C GLY A 193 -5.77 19.59 12.74
N LEU A 194 -5.70 19.98 11.47
CA LEU A 194 -5.21 19.11 10.40
C LEU A 194 -3.70 19.20 10.28
N PRO A 195 -2.98 18.06 10.07
CA PRO A 195 -1.55 18.10 9.82
C PRO A 195 -1.26 18.74 8.46
N MET A 196 -0.27 19.63 8.42
CA MET A 196 0.19 20.35 7.23
C MET A 196 1.71 20.32 7.17
N LEU A 197 2.25 20.21 5.97
CA LEU A 197 3.67 20.36 5.72
C LEU A 197 4.08 21.83 5.81
N ASP A 198 5.35 22.05 6.14
CA ASP A 198 5.89 23.41 6.17
C ASP A 198 5.59 24.13 4.85
N LYS A 199 4.94 25.31 4.97
CA LYS A 199 4.48 26.10 3.82
C LYS A 199 5.63 26.75 3.06
N ASP A 200 6.69 27.10 3.77
CA ASP A 200 7.84 27.80 3.22
C ASP A 200 8.88 26.80 2.65
N TYR A 201 8.60 25.51 2.81
CA TYR A 201 9.45 24.46 2.25
C TYR A 201 9.39 24.47 0.73
N THR A 202 10.50 24.88 0.13
CA THR A 202 10.75 24.76 -1.31
C THR A 202 11.72 23.61 -1.55
N PHE A 203 11.26 22.59 -2.26
CA PHE A 203 12.10 21.44 -2.58
C PHE A 203 13.00 21.77 -3.78
N ASP A 204 14.32 21.73 -3.57
CA ASP A 204 15.27 21.76 -4.68
C ASP A 204 15.43 20.34 -5.24
N SER A 205 14.96 20.13 -6.47
CA SER A 205 15.10 18.84 -7.16
C SER A 205 16.55 18.43 -7.45
N ASN A 206 17.50 19.37 -7.34
CA ASN A 206 18.92 19.11 -7.51
C ASN A 206 19.61 18.77 -6.18
N ILE A 207 18.88 18.74 -5.06
CA ILE A 207 19.45 18.36 -3.77
C ILE A 207 20.02 16.95 -3.84
N SER A 208 21.25 16.79 -3.36
CA SER A 208 21.86 15.48 -3.17
C SER A 208 21.61 15.00 -1.76
N PHE A 209 20.92 13.90 -1.62
CA PHE A 209 20.78 13.20 -0.35
C PHE A 209 22.05 12.42 -0.05
N ILE A 210 22.64 12.63 1.13
CA ILE A 210 23.97 12.09 1.51
C ILE A 210 23.94 11.28 2.81
N LYS A 211 22.79 11.20 3.47
CA LYS A 211 22.63 10.44 4.72
C LYS A 211 22.14 9.03 4.42
N ASP A 212 22.45 8.11 5.31
CA ASP A 212 22.05 6.70 5.19
C ASP A 212 20.54 6.50 5.34
N ALA A 213 19.87 7.42 6.05
CA ALA A 213 18.43 7.34 6.25
C ALA A 213 17.74 8.71 6.31
N TYR A 214 16.49 8.74 5.81
CA TYR A 214 15.61 9.90 5.85
C TYR A 214 14.19 9.54 6.31
N LEU A 215 13.52 10.50 6.96
CA LEU A 215 12.12 10.41 7.34
C LEU A 215 11.28 11.39 6.52
N LEU A 216 10.21 10.87 5.96
CA LEU A 216 9.19 11.67 5.26
C LEU A 216 7.85 11.52 5.99
N PRO A 217 7.26 12.62 6.51
CA PRO A 217 5.96 12.57 7.16
C PRO A 217 4.84 12.21 6.17
N VAL A 218 3.83 11.50 6.68
CA VAL A 218 2.60 11.16 5.96
C VAL A 218 1.41 11.30 6.92
N PRO A 219 0.27 11.89 6.50
CA PRO A 219 -0.87 12.07 7.39
C PRO A 219 -1.56 10.75 7.72
N MET A 220 -1.92 10.53 8.98
CA MET A 220 -2.62 9.30 9.40
C MET A 220 -4.08 9.23 8.91
N SER A 221 -4.67 10.36 8.52
CA SER A 221 -6.07 10.47 8.08
C SER A 221 -6.19 11.31 6.81
N PHE A 222 -5.54 10.89 5.72
CA PHE A 222 -5.52 11.65 4.46
C PHE A 222 -6.92 11.88 3.87
N GLN A 223 -7.82 10.91 3.96
CA GLN A 223 -9.20 11.06 3.49
C GLN A 223 -9.96 12.18 4.21
N LYS A 224 -9.69 12.39 5.52
CA LYS A 224 -10.23 13.52 6.27
C LYS A 224 -9.71 14.85 5.71
N ILE A 225 -8.42 14.95 5.42
CA ILE A 225 -7.81 16.15 4.84
C ILE A 225 -8.45 16.48 3.49
N LYS A 226 -8.66 15.47 2.62
CA LYS A 226 -9.29 15.64 1.30
C LYS A 226 -10.70 16.25 1.40
N VAL A 227 -11.46 15.86 2.41
CA VAL A 227 -12.84 16.37 2.62
C VAL A 227 -12.83 17.76 3.25
N GLU A 228 -12.01 17.98 4.29
CA GLU A 228 -12.04 19.21 5.08
C GLU A 228 -11.19 20.35 4.48
N SER A 229 -10.14 20.01 3.73
CA SER A 229 -9.22 20.99 3.10
C SER A 229 -8.60 20.44 1.83
N PRO A 230 -9.31 20.49 0.66
CA PRO A 230 -8.78 19.98 -0.61
C PRO A 230 -7.44 20.59 -1.01
N SER A 231 -7.25 21.89 -0.78
CA SER A 231 -5.96 22.57 -1.09
C SER A 231 -4.80 22.03 -0.25
N LEU A 232 -5.06 21.66 1.01
CA LEU A 232 -4.05 21.03 1.85
C LEU A 232 -3.75 19.60 1.38
N ALA A 233 -4.75 18.87 0.89
CA ALA A 233 -4.55 17.55 0.29
C ALA A 233 -3.70 17.62 -0.99
N GLU A 234 -3.89 18.67 -1.82
CA GLU A 234 -3.04 18.95 -2.97
C GLU A 234 -1.60 19.23 -2.56
N ASP A 235 -1.38 20.07 -1.54
CA ASP A 235 -0.05 20.39 -1.02
C ASP A 235 0.68 19.14 -0.55
N TRP A 236 0.01 18.26 0.24
CA TRP A 236 0.54 16.95 0.62
C TRP A 236 0.92 16.12 -0.61
N ARG A 237 0.03 16.01 -1.59
CA ARG A 237 0.22 15.20 -2.79
C ARG A 237 1.46 15.63 -3.57
N TYR A 238 1.56 16.91 -3.88
CA TYR A 238 2.61 17.39 -4.78
C TYR A 238 3.98 17.50 -4.10
N LYS A 239 4.04 17.93 -2.83
CA LYS A 239 5.30 17.95 -2.09
C LYS A 239 5.86 16.55 -1.87
N THR A 240 5.03 15.62 -1.40
CA THR A 240 5.49 14.24 -1.18
C THR A 240 5.85 13.54 -2.49
N ARG A 241 5.11 13.76 -3.58
CA ARG A 241 5.45 13.24 -4.92
C ARG A 241 6.89 13.60 -5.29
N THR A 242 7.21 14.88 -5.22
CA THR A 242 8.54 15.38 -5.60
C THR A 242 9.62 14.75 -4.74
N ILE A 243 9.42 14.67 -3.42
CA ILE A 243 10.37 14.06 -2.49
C ILE A 243 10.57 12.57 -2.78
N PHE A 244 9.47 11.80 -2.93
CA PHE A 244 9.54 10.37 -3.27
C PHE A 244 10.32 10.12 -4.56
N GLN A 245 9.99 10.86 -5.62
CA GLN A 245 10.65 10.71 -6.91
C GLN A 245 12.14 11.00 -6.84
N THR A 246 12.54 12.05 -6.11
CA THR A 246 13.96 12.41 -5.97
C THR A 246 14.72 11.37 -5.17
N LEU A 247 14.20 10.93 -4.03
CA LEU A 247 14.85 9.89 -3.22
C LEU A 247 15.00 8.58 -4.01
N PHE A 248 13.95 8.13 -4.69
CA PHE A 248 14.01 6.92 -5.50
C PHE A 248 15.00 7.05 -6.67
N SER A 249 15.09 8.23 -7.32
CA SER A 249 16.07 8.47 -8.39
C SER A 249 17.51 8.43 -7.91
N GLN A 250 17.75 8.70 -6.62
CA GLN A 250 19.05 8.63 -5.98
C GLN A 250 19.34 7.27 -5.32
N GLY A 251 18.47 6.27 -5.53
CA GLY A 251 18.71 4.89 -5.11
C GLY A 251 18.13 4.51 -3.75
N TYR A 252 17.49 5.43 -3.03
CA TYR A 252 16.84 5.12 -1.77
C TYR A 252 15.65 4.19 -1.97
N ALA A 253 15.31 3.45 -0.91
CA ALA A 253 14.13 2.61 -0.84
C ALA A 253 13.30 2.94 0.39
N VAL A 254 11.98 2.93 0.31
CA VAL A 254 11.12 2.90 1.49
C VAL A 254 11.07 1.47 2.02
N VAL A 255 11.37 1.30 3.31
CA VAL A 255 11.42 -0.02 3.97
C VAL A 255 10.58 -0.10 5.24
N HIS A 256 10.14 1.04 5.79
CA HIS A 256 9.39 1.07 7.03
C HIS A 256 8.45 2.28 7.09
N LEU A 257 7.36 2.18 7.85
CA LEU A 257 6.53 3.30 8.27
C LEU A 257 6.36 3.26 9.78
N ALA A 258 6.95 4.24 10.45
CA ALA A 258 6.79 4.43 11.90
C ALA A 258 5.59 5.31 12.18
N GLN A 259 4.70 4.85 13.06
CA GLN A 259 3.63 5.69 13.61
C GLN A 259 4.13 6.36 14.88
N LYS A 260 4.41 7.67 14.83
CA LYS A 260 4.91 8.43 15.98
C LYS A 260 3.80 9.06 16.83
N ASN A 261 2.67 9.42 16.20
CA ASN A 261 1.51 10.02 16.89
C ASN A 261 0.22 9.80 16.09
N GLU A 262 -0.90 10.33 16.56
CA GLU A 262 -2.22 10.19 15.91
C GLU A 262 -2.41 11.03 14.62
N HIS A 263 -1.53 12.00 14.36
CA HIS A 263 -1.65 12.91 13.22
C HIS A 263 -0.79 12.49 12.03
N VAL A 264 0.44 12.06 12.30
CA VAL A 264 1.47 11.82 11.28
C VAL A 264 2.26 10.55 11.59
N GLY A 265 2.43 9.70 10.57
CA GLY A 265 3.44 8.65 10.50
C GLY A 265 4.65 9.13 9.70
N HIS A 266 5.73 8.34 9.66
CA HIS A 266 6.92 8.66 8.90
C HIS A 266 7.40 7.47 8.10
N TYR A 267 7.53 7.63 6.79
CA TYR A 267 8.25 6.68 5.95
C TYR A 267 9.73 6.78 6.22
N LEU A 268 10.39 5.62 6.38
CA LEU A 268 11.83 5.50 6.47
C LEU A 268 12.38 5.14 5.09
N PHE A 269 13.24 6.00 4.56
CA PHE A 269 14.04 5.79 3.36
C PHE A 269 15.46 5.43 3.74
N VAL A 270 16.02 4.41 3.04
CA VAL A 270 17.38 3.91 3.26
C VAL A 270 18.09 3.61 1.96
#